data_2ab56f29d13996e0980e1f9f4e6496b2
#
_entry.id   2ab56f29d13996e0980e1f9f4e6496b2
#
_cell.length_a   1.000
_cell.length_b   1.000
_cell.length_c   1.000
_cell.angle_alpha   90.00
_cell.angle_beta   90.00
_cell.angle_gamma   90.00
#
_symmetry.space_group_name_H-M   'P 1'
#
loop_
_entity.id
_entity.type
_entity.pdbx_description
1 polymer ?
#
loop_
_entity_poly.entity_id
_entity_poly.type
_entity_poly.pdbx_seq_one_letter_code
_entity_poly.pdbx_strand_id
1 'polypeptide(L)'
;MTPQIPVYLLSFESIVRLLVTIIALGLIWLGAARMPASAKSRYVTAGVLSAALIGWVAVAQYLGAANTYFAAADTAVPTVLFGLLIPLAVASIALWRSESIARLVSAIPLHWLVAAQVYRVAGGIFLVLWADGRLPWQFALPAGIGDVATGIVAVVVAALLARNVIGAHRATYAWCLFGIADLVVAITMGAMTSPGRAHLLAFEAPNLLVTSYPLVMVPTFAVPLALMLHGLVLWRLRRGAASAERLAAA
;
A
#
# COMPACT_ATOMS: atom_id res chain seq x y z
N MET A 1 7.19 28.15 -0.10
CA MET A 1 6.86 28.08 -1.55
C MET A 1 5.90 26.93 -1.75
N THR A 2 4.76 27.14 -2.40
CA THR A 2 3.86 26.04 -2.81
C THR A 2 4.41 25.42 -4.09
N PRO A 3 4.50 24.08 -4.20
CA PRO A 3 5.00 23.45 -5.41
C PRO A 3 4.02 23.66 -6.58
N GLN A 4 4.56 23.84 -7.77
CA GLN A 4 3.76 23.84 -8.99
C GLN A 4 3.38 22.38 -9.32
N ILE A 5 2.09 22.07 -9.24
CA ILE A 5 1.56 20.74 -9.50
C ILE A 5 1.30 20.59 -11.01
N PRO A 6 1.92 19.60 -11.69
CA PRO A 6 1.62 19.33 -13.10
C PRO A 6 0.16 18.94 -13.30
N VAL A 7 -0.48 19.45 -14.35
CA VAL A 7 -1.89 19.16 -14.63
C VAL A 7 -2.14 17.66 -14.80
N TYR A 8 -1.22 16.94 -15.46
CA TYR A 8 -1.34 15.49 -15.67
C TYR A 8 -1.34 14.68 -14.36
N LEU A 9 -0.72 15.22 -13.29
CA LEU A 9 -0.59 14.51 -12.01
C LEU A 9 -1.94 14.34 -11.30
N LEU A 10 -2.85 15.33 -11.44
CA LEU A 10 -4.22 15.21 -10.90
C LEU A 10 -5.00 14.09 -11.57
N SER A 11 -4.96 14.02 -12.90
CA SER A 11 -5.65 12.98 -13.67
C SER A 11 -5.04 11.61 -13.41
N PHE A 12 -3.70 11.51 -13.42
CA PHE A 12 -2.96 10.27 -13.14
C PHE A 12 -3.32 9.72 -11.76
N GLU A 13 -3.18 10.55 -10.71
CA GLU A 13 -3.47 10.13 -9.32
C GLU A 13 -4.94 9.68 -9.19
N SER A 14 -5.88 10.44 -9.73
CA SER A 14 -7.31 10.11 -9.64
C SER A 14 -7.63 8.76 -10.30
N ILE A 15 -7.04 8.47 -11.46
CA ILE A 15 -7.20 7.18 -12.14
C ILE A 15 -6.58 6.05 -11.31
N VAL A 16 -5.34 6.23 -10.83
CA VAL A 16 -4.64 5.22 -10.03
C VAL A 16 -5.40 4.95 -8.72
N ARG A 17 -5.82 5.98 -8.00
CA ARG A 17 -6.61 5.87 -6.78
C ARG A 17 -7.90 5.10 -7.00
N LEU A 18 -8.63 5.42 -8.08
CA LEU A 18 -9.86 4.70 -8.44
C LEU A 18 -9.58 3.22 -8.72
N LEU A 19 -8.57 2.92 -9.54
CA LEU A 19 -8.17 1.54 -9.86
C LEU A 19 -7.77 0.76 -8.60
N VAL A 20 -6.95 1.35 -7.74
CA VAL A 20 -6.51 0.73 -6.47
C VAL A 20 -7.70 0.47 -5.55
N THR A 21 -8.64 1.41 -5.47
CA THR A 21 -9.87 1.26 -4.68
C THR A 21 -10.74 0.12 -5.24
N ILE A 22 -10.90 0.03 -6.56
CA ILE A 22 -11.64 -1.05 -7.22
C ILE A 22 -10.97 -2.41 -6.96
N ILE A 23 -9.65 -2.49 -7.07
CA ILE A 23 -8.89 -3.72 -6.77
C ILE A 23 -9.13 -4.16 -5.32
N ALA A 24 -9.03 -3.24 -4.36
CA ALA A 24 -9.24 -3.54 -2.95
C ALA A 24 -10.69 -3.98 -2.64
N LEU A 25 -11.69 -3.30 -3.21
CA LEU A 25 -13.09 -3.71 -3.13
C LEU A 25 -13.29 -5.09 -3.77
N GLY A 26 -12.69 -5.34 -4.93
CA GLY A 26 -12.73 -6.64 -5.59
C GLY A 26 -12.20 -7.77 -4.69
N LEU A 27 -11.08 -7.55 -3.98
CA LEU A 27 -10.55 -8.52 -3.01
C LEU A 27 -11.50 -8.77 -1.83
N ILE A 28 -12.12 -7.71 -1.29
CA ILE A 28 -13.10 -7.83 -0.19
C ILE A 28 -14.29 -8.70 -0.63
N TRP A 29 -14.87 -8.41 -1.79
CA TRP A 29 -16.03 -9.14 -2.29
C TRP A 29 -15.67 -10.55 -2.77
N LEU A 30 -14.48 -10.77 -3.32
CA LEU A 30 -13.94 -12.09 -3.64
C LEU A 30 -13.80 -12.95 -2.37
N GLY A 31 -13.29 -12.37 -1.30
CA GLY A 31 -13.19 -13.02 0.01
C GLY A 31 -14.56 -13.35 0.58
N ALA A 32 -15.51 -12.41 0.55
CA ALA A 32 -16.87 -12.62 0.99
C ALA A 32 -17.58 -13.74 0.22
N ALA A 33 -17.40 -13.80 -1.10
CA ALA A 33 -17.99 -14.84 -1.95
C ALA A 33 -17.51 -16.24 -1.57
N ARG A 34 -16.29 -16.38 -1.05
CA ARG A 34 -15.64 -17.65 -0.68
C ARG A 34 -15.64 -17.94 0.82
N MET A 35 -16.02 -16.98 1.65
CA MET A 35 -15.99 -17.10 3.10
C MET A 35 -16.97 -18.18 3.58
N PRO A 36 -16.53 -19.18 4.40
CA PRO A 36 -17.42 -20.18 4.98
C PRO A 36 -18.21 -19.58 6.15
N ALA A 37 -19.33 -18.92 5.84
CA ALA A 37 -20.22 -18.27 6.82
C ALA A 37 -21.62 -18.08 6.23
N SER A 38 -22.59 -17.70 7.09
CA SER A 38 -23.93 -17.34 6.65
C SER A 38 -23.91 -16.16 5.68
N ALA A 39 -24.88 -16.10 4.77
CA ALA A 39 -25.00 -15.00 3.80
C ALA A 39 -24.99 -13.62 4.52
N LYS A 40 -25.74 -13.49 5.63
CA LYS A 40 -25.77 -12.27 6.44
C LYS A 40 -24.36 -11.87 6.92
N SER A 41 -23.60 -12.82 7.50
CA SER A 41 -22.24 -12.54 7.99
C SER A 41 -21.31 -12.09 6.87
N ARG A 42 -21.37 -12.75 5.70
CA ARG A 42 -20.55 -12.43 4.52
C ARG A 42 -20.81 -11.01 4.04
N TYR A 43 -22.08 -10.66 3.80
CA TYR A 43 -22.46 -9.33 3.29
C TYR A 43 -22.23 -8.21 4.30
N VAL A 44 -22.51 -8.44 5.58
CA VAL A 44 -22.22 -7.44 6.63
C VAL A 44 -20.74 -7.19 6.75
N THR A 45 -19.90 -8.24 6.78
CA THR A 45 -18.43 -8.06 6.88
C THR A 45 -17.88 -7.34 5.64
N ALA A 46 -18.31 -7.74 4.44
CA ALA A 46 -17.87 -7.08 3.21
C ALA A 46 -18.36 -5.62 3.15
N GLY A 47 -19.60 -5.36 3.52
CA GLY A 47 -20.15 -4.00 3.55
C GLY A 47 -19.41 -3.08 4.52
N VAL A 48 -19.12 -3.54 5.74
CA VAL A 48 -18.35 -2.78 6.73
C VAL A 48 -16.93 -2.49 6.23
N LEU A 49 -16.23 -3.48 5.67
CA LEU A 49 -14.88 -3.27 5.12
C LEU A 49 -14.89 -2.35 3.90
N SER A 50 -15.90 -2.46 3.03
CA SER A 50 -16.06 -1.56 1.88
C SER A 50 -16.33 -0.12 2.33
N ALA A 51 -17.20 0.07 3.30
CA ALA A 51 -17.49 1.40 3.86
C ALA A 51 -16.26 2.00 4.55
N ALA A 52 -15.50 1.20 5.31
CA ALA A 52 -14.26 1.63 5.94
C ALA A 52 -13.21 2.05 4.91
N LEU A 53 -13.02 1.27 3.83
CA LEU A 53 -12.10 1.60 2.74
C LEU A 53 -12.50 2.90 2.04
N ILE A 54 -13.76 3.04 1.65
CA ILE A 54 -14.27 4.24 0.98
C ILE A 54 -14.14 5.47 1.89
N GLY A 55 -14.51 5.32 3.17
CA GLY A 55 -14.36 6.37 4.17
C GLY A 55 -12.90 6.79 4.35
N TRP A 56 -11.97 5.82 4.41
CA TRP A 56 -10.54 6.13 4.49
C TRP A 56 -10.05 6.90 3.26
N VAL A 57 -10.38 6.46 2.04
CA VAL A 57 -10.03 7.17 0.79
C VAL A 57 -10.57 8.59 0.81
N ALA A 58 -11.85 8.78 1.21
CA ALA A 58 -12.49 10.10 1.26
C ALA A 58 -11.81 11.03 2.29
N VAL A 59 -11.50 10.52 3.48
CA VAL A 59 -10.80 11.28 4.53
C VAL A 59 -9.39 11.64 4.10
N ALA A 60 -8.62 10.68 3.54
CA ALA A 60 -7.27 10.95 3.04
C ALA A 60 -7.27 12.02 1.95
N GLN A 61 -8.24 11.93 1.02
CA GLN A 61 -8.39 12.92 -0.05
C GLN A 61 -8.77 14.31 0.50
N TYR A 62 -9.73 14.36 1.42
CA TYR A 62 -10.17 15.62 2.04
C TYR A 62 -9.01 16.31 2.77
N LEU A 63 -8.30 15.58 3.63
CA LEU A 63 -7.16 16.10 4.38
C LEU A 63 -5.99 16.48 3.46
N GLY A 64 -5.74 15.70 2.39
CA GLY A 64 -4.75 16.02 1.38
C GLY A 64 -5.06 17.32 0.63
N ALA A 65 -6.30 17.47 0.16
CA ALA A 65 -6.76 18.68 -0.54
C ALA A 65 -6.78 19.92 0.37
N ALA A 66 -7.02 19.74 1.67
CA ALA A 66 -6.92 20.80 2.69
C ALA A 66 -5.47 21.14 3.09
N ASN A 67 -4.45 20.55 2.44
CA ASN A 67 -3.02 20.72 2.74
C ASN A 67 -2.64 20.34 4.19
N THR A 68 -3.42 19.51 4.88
CA THR A 68 -3.16 19.06 6.26
C THR A 68 -1.84 18.29 6.38
N TYR A 69 -1.40 17.65 5.30
CA TYR A 69 -0.19 16.85 5.24
C TYR A 69 1.03 17.60 4.72
N PHE A 70 0.86 18.85 4.31
CA PHE A 70 1.97 19.63 3.75
C PHE A 70 3.07 19.85 4.78
N ALA A 71 4.30 19.48 4.42
CA ALA A 71 5.47 19.65 5.27
C ALA A 71 6.10 21.02 5.02
N ALA A 72 6.16 21.84 6.08
CA ALA A 72 6.92 23.10 6.13
C ALA A 72 8.22 22.93 6.92
N ALA A 73 9.14 23.87 6.79
CA ALA A 73 10.46 23.80 7.44
C ALA A 73 10.40 23.74 8.98
N ASP A 74 9.36 24.31 9.58
CA ASP A 74 9.10 24.34 11.01
C ASP A 74 8.26 23.14 11.50
N THR A 75 7.87 22.22 10.60
CA THR A 75 7.06 21.05 10.94
C THR A 75 7.80 20.16 11.93
N ALA A 76 7.29 20.10 13.16
CA ALA A 76 7.91 19.32 14.24
C ALA A 76 7.66 17.81 14.05
N VAL A 77 6.42 17.42 13.69
CA VAL A 77 6.02 16.05 13.41
C VAL A 77 5.31 16.02 12.06
N PRO A 78 5.82 15.25 11.09
CA PRO A 78 5.18 15.14 9.79
C PRO A 78 3.78 14.53 9.92
N THR A 79 2.74 15.32 9.66
CA THR A 79 1.34 14.88 9.77
C THR A 79 1.00 13.75 8.82
N VAL A 80 1.72 13.62 7.72
CA VAL A 80 1.63 12.49 6.77
C VAL A 80 1.86 11.14 7.44
N LEU A 81 2.65 11.07 8.52
CA LEU A 81 2.85 9.84 9.28
C LEU A 81 1.57 9.34 9.95
N PHE A 82 0.68 10.24 10.38
CA PHE A 82 -0.63 9.84 10.91
C PHE A 82 -1.50 9.27 9.80
N GLY A 83 -1.48 9.86 8.60
CA GLY A 83 -2.16 9.32 7.42
C GLY A 83 -1.66 7.93 7.01
N LEU A 84 -0.38 7.62 7.28
CA LEU A 84 0.22 6.31 7.05
C LEU A 84 -0.11 5.31 8.18
N LEU A 85 0.15 5.68 9.44
CA LEU A 85 0.17 4.74 10.56
C LEU A 85 -1.23 4.43 11.11
N ILE A 86 -2.15 5.40 11.12
CA ILE A 86 -3.51 5.18 11.65
C ILE A 86 -4.26 4.09 10.89
N PRO A 87 -4.33 4.12 9.53
CA PRO A 87 -4.99 3.04 8.79
C PRO A 87 -4.36 1.67 9.02
N LEU A 88 -3.01 1.60 9.11
CA LEU A 88 -2.29 0.36 9.40
C LEU A 88 -2.65 -0.20 10.78
N ALA A 89 -2.68 0.65 11.80
CA ALA A 89 -3.05 0.26 13.16
C ALA A 89 -4.49 -0.22 13.23
N VAL A 90 -5.43 0.53 12.63
CA VAL A 90 -6.86 0.17 12.59
C VAL A 90 -7.06 -1.16 11.89
N ALA A 91 -6.46 -1.37 10.71
CA ALA A 91 -6.58 -2.63 9.97
C ALA A 91 -5.96 -3.81 10.73
N SER A 92 -4.81 -3.62 11.38
CA SER A 92 -4.14 -4.65 12.18
C SER A 92 -4.98 -5.04 13.39
N ILE A 93 -5.53 -4.07 14.12
CA ILE A 93 -6.42 -4.31 15.27
C ILE A 93 -7.71 -5.00 14.79
N ALA A 94 -8.31 -4.56 13.70
CA ALA A 94 -9.52 -5.17 13.14
C ALA A 94 -9.30 -6.63 12.74
N LEU A 95 -8.16 -6.95 12.10
CA LEU A 95 -7.80 -8.32 11.73
C LEU A 95 -7.58 -9.20 12.98
N TRP A 96 -6.96 -8.64 14.02
CA TRP A 96 -6.68 -9.37 15.26
C TRP A 96 -7.93 -9.61 16.10
N ARG A 97 -8.85 -8.62 16.17
CA ARG A 97 -10.04 -8.66 17.03
C ARG A 97 -11.25 -9.33 16.38
N SER A 98 -11.33 -9.36 15.05
CA SER A 98 -12.51 -9.84 14.32
C SER A 98 -12.26 -11.15 13.60
N GLU A 99 -12.84 -12.23 14.11
CA GLU A 99 -12.82 -13.53 13.43
C GLU A 99 -13.48 -13.47 12.05
N SER A 100 -14.53 -12.64 11.89
CA SER A 100 -15.20 -12.50 10.59
C SER A 100 -14.28 -11.88 9.54
N ILE A 101 -13.49 -10.86 9.91
CA ILE A 101 -12.46 -10.27 9.04
C ILE A 101 -11.38 -11.31 8.75
N ALA A 102 -10.89 -12.02 9.76
CA ALA A 102 -9.87 -13.06 9.59
C ALA A 102 -10.34 -14.19 8.67
N ARG A 103 -11.61 -14.65 8.79
CA ARG A 103 -12.23 -15.63 7.90
C ARG A 103 -12.35 -15.11 6.47
N LEU A 104 -12.81 -13.87 6.28
CA LEU A 104 -12.91 -13.25 4.96
C LEU A 104 -11.55 -13.19 4.27
N VAL A 105 -10.53 -12.65 4.95
CA VAL A 105 -9.16 -12.56 4.41
C VAL A 105 -8.59 -13.95 4.11
N SER A 106 -8.86 -14.95 4.98
CA SER A 106 -8.43 -16.33 4.76
C SER A 106 -9.08 -16.97 3.53
N ALA A 107 -10.24 -16.51 3.13
CA ALA A 107 -10.97 -17.03 1.97
C ALA A 107 -10.47 -16.44 0.63
N ILE A 108 -9.71 -15.33 0.65
CA ILE A 108 -9.10 -14.77 -0.56
C ILE A 108 -7.96 -15.68 -1.01
N PRO A 109 -7.93 -16.18 -2.26
CA PRO A 109 -6.78 -16.93 -2.76
C PRO A 109 -5.49 -16.12 -2.69
N LEU A 110 -4.39 -16.74 -2.23
CA LEU A 110 -3.12 -16.05 -1.96
C LEU A 110 -2.57 -15.31 -3.19
N HIS A 111 -2.70 -15.94 -4.38
CA HIS A 111 -2.25 -15.33 -5.64
C HIS A 111 -2.98 -14.02 -5.99
N TRP A 112 -4.24 -13.84 -5.55
CA TRP A 112 -4.95 -12.56 -5.75
C TRP A 112 -4.46 -11.45 -4.83
N LEU A 113 -4.09 -11.79 -3.58
CA LEU A 113 -3.46 -10.80 -2.68
C LEU A 113 -2.12 -10.31 -3.22
N VAL A 114 -1.35 -11.23 -3.84
CA VAL A 114 -0.07 -10.89 -4.49
C VAL A 114 -0.30 -10.10 -5.76
N ALA A 115 -1.21 -10.58 -6.66
CA ALA A 115 -1.51 -9.92 -7.93
C ALA A 115 -2.03 -8.49 -7.74
N ALA A 116 -2.77 -8.23 -6.66
CA ALA A 116 -3.27 -6.89 -6.36
C ALA A 116 -2.16 -5.84 -6.28
N GLN A 117 -0.93 -6.22 -5.91
CA GLN A 117 0.22 -5.30 -5.80
C GLN A 117 0.73 -4.80 -7.17
N VAL A 118 0.17 -5.27 -8.29
CA VAL A 118 0.53 -4.78 -9.63
C VAL A 118 0.35 -3.26 -9.78
N TYR A 119 -0.57 -2.65 -9.01
CA TYR A 119 -0.77 -1.21 -9.05
C TYR A 119 0.47 -0.40 -8.66
N ARG A 120 1.45 -1.00 -7.96
CA ARG A 120 2.72 -0.36 -7.61
C ARG A 120 3.54 0.05 -8.83
N VAL A 121 3.29 -0.54 -10.00
CA VAL A 121 3.90 -0.07 -11.26
C VAL A 121 3.59 1.42 -11.50
N ALA A 122 2.48 1.94 -10.99
CA ALA A 122 2.15 3.36 -11.04
C ALA A 122 3.17 4.23 -10.27
N GLY A 123 3.98 3.67 -9.36
CA GLY A 123 5.11 4.37 -8.72
C GLY A 123 6.20 4.83 -9.70
N GLY A 124 6.19 4.33 -10.95
CA GLY A 124 6.98 4.88 -12.05
C GLY A 124 6.76 6.37 -12.29
N ILE A 125 5.66 6.96 -11.79
CA ILE A 125 5.42 8.41 -11.82
C ILE A 125 6.53 9.19 -11.11
N PHE A 126 7.17 8.63 -10.08
CA PHE A 126 8.28 9.28 -9.39
C PHE A 126 9.48 9.48 -10.32
N LEU A 127 9.73 8.52 -11.23
CA LEU A 127 10.80 8.61 -12.23
C LEU A 127 10.50 9.70 -13.26
N VAL A 128 9.24 9.83 -13.68
CA VAL A 128 8.80 10.90 -14.58
C VAL A 128 8.96 12.26 -13.91
N LEU A 129 8.50 12.41 -12.66
CA LEU A 129 8.63 13.66 -11.92
C LEU A 129 10.09 14.04 -11.62
N TRP A 130 10.97 13.06 -11.46
CA TRP A 130 12.42 13.31 -11.37
C TRP A 130 12.97 13.79 -12.72
N ALA A 131 12.65 13.13 -13.82
CA ALA A 131 13.08 13.54 -15.15
C ALA A 131 12.61 14.95 -15.51
N ASP A 132 11.43 15.35 -15.01
CA ASP A 132 10.88 16.72 -15.13
C ASP A 132 11.53 17.72 -14.15
N GLY A 133 12.54 17.32 -13.35
CA GLY A 133 13.21 18.16 -12.36
C GLY A 133 12.34 18.57 -11.15
N ARG A 134 11.27 17.81 -10.87
CA ARG A 134 10.27 18.13 -9.83
C ARG A 134 10.44 17.35 -8.53
N LEU A 135 11.17 16.23 -8.58
CA LEU A 135 11.53 15.42 -7.42
C LEU A 135 13.04 15.21 -7.34
N PRO A 136 13.62 15.22 -6.14
CA PRO A 136 15.02 14.87 -5.94
C PRO A 136 15.25 13.38 -6.25
N TRP A 137 16.37 13.07 -6.90
CA TRP A 137 16.73 11.71 -7.29
C TRP A 137 16.89 10.77 -6.09
N GLN A 138 17.30 11.32 -4.94
CA GLN A 138 17.50 10.56 -3.70
C GLN A 138 16.20 9.88 -3.22
N PHE A 139 15.04 10.47 -3.51
CA PHE A 139 13.74 9.89 -3.27
C PHE A 139 13.22 9.15 -4.49
N ALA A 140 13.23 9.81 -5.64
CA ALA A 140 12.49 9.35 -6.81
C ALA A 140 13.03 8.04 -7.40
N LEU A 141 14.38 7.86 -7.44
CA LEU A 141 14.97 6.66 -8.01
C LEU A 141 14.69 5.41 -7.14
N PRO A 142 15.04 5.38 -5.84
CA PRO A 142 14.76 4.19 -5.04
C PRO A 142 13.26 3.89 -4.98
N ALA A 143 12.40 4.88 -4.69
CA ALA A 143 10.96 4.67 -4.58
C ALA A 143 10.32 4.24 -5.91
N GLY A 144 10.69 4.89 -7.04
CA GLY A 144 10.11 4.58 -8.33
C GLY A 144 10.56 3.23 -8.88
N ILE A 145 11.86 2.92 -8.81
CA ILE A 145 12.40 1.63 -9.30
C ILE A 145 11.88 0.48 -8.43
N GLY A 146 11.89 0.63 -7.12
CA GLY A 146 11.43 -0.39 -6.20
C GLY A 146 9.94 -0.70 -6.34
N ASP A 147 9.10 0.34 -6.46
CA ASP A 147 7.68 0.20 -6.73
C ASP A 147 7.41 -0.55 -8.03
N VAL A 148 8.04 -0.12 -9.14
CA VAL A 148 7.87 -0.76 -10.45
C VAL A 148 8.34 -2.22 -10.41
N ALA A 149 9.52 -2.48 -9.84
CA ALA A 149 10.05 -3.84 -9.71
C ALA A 149 9.12 -4.73 -8.89
N THR A 150 8.65 -4.24 -7.71
CA THR A 150 7.70 -4.99 -6.87
C THR A 150 6.41 -5.29 -7.60
N GLY A 151 5.85 -4.32 -8.32
CA GLY A 151 4.60 -4.47 -9.07
C GLY A 151 4.71 -5.45 -10.23
N ILE A 152 5.80 -5.40 -11.00
CA ILE A 152 6.05 -6.35 -12.11
C ILE A 152 6.25 -7.77 -11.57
N VAL A 153 7.10 -7.93 -10.57
CA VAL A 153 7.39 -9.25 -9.96
C VAL A 153 6.16 -9.83 -9.27
N ALA A 154 5.22 -9.00 -8.77
CA ALA A 154 3.95 -9.46 -8.24
C ALA A 154 3.17 -10.34 -9.23
N VAL A 155 3.14 -9.96 -10.52
CA VAL A 155 2.44 -10.73 -11.56
C VAL A 155 3.08 -12.11 -11.73
N VAL A 156 4.42 -12.16 -11.75
CA VAL A 156 5.17 -13.42 -11.87
C VAL A 156 4.91 -14.33 -10.66
N VAL A 157 5.07 -13.79 -9.44
CA VAL A 157 4.86 -14.53 -8.19
C VAL A 157 3.41 -15.03 -8.06
N ALA A 158 2.44 -14.20 -8.44
CA ALA A 158 1.03 -14.60 -8.45
C ALA A 158 0.78 -15.75 -9.44
N ALA A 159 1.40 -15.72 -10.62
CA ALA A 159 1.29 -16.81 -11.60
C ALA A 159 1.92 -18.12 -11.10
N LEU A 160 3.09 -18.05 -10.42
CA LEU A 160 3.73 -19.22 -9.80
C LEU A 160 2.81 -19.83 -8.72
N LEU A 161 2.19 -19.00 -7.87
CA LEU A 161 1.24 -19.45 -6.86
C LEU A 161 -0.02 -20.09 -7.47
N ALA A 162 -0.59 -19.46 -8.51
CA ALA A 162 -1.79 -19.95 -9.17
C ALA A 162 -1.59 -21.32 -9.84
N ARG A 163 -0.35 -21.58 -10.31
CA ARG A 163 0.05 -22.84 -10.94
C ARG A 163 0.62 -23.87 -9.97
N ASN A 164 0.65 -23.58 -8.67
CA ASN A 164 1.21 -24.44 -7.62
C ASN A 164 2.66 -24.89 -7.91
N VAL A 165 3.49 -24.01 -8.48
CA VAL A 165 4.89 -24.29 -8.80
C VAL A 165 5.68 -24.54 -7.52
N ILE A 166 6.56 -25.55 -7.53
CA ILE A 166 7.45 -25.85 -6.42
C ILE A 166 8.31 -24.62 -6.09
N GLY A 167 8.34 -24.22 -4.82
CA GLY A 167 9.09 -23.02 -4.38
C GLY A 167 8.30 -21.71 -4.46
N ALA A 168 7.07 -21.69 -5.01
CA ALA A 168 6.26 -20.47 -5.11
C ALA A 168 6.07 -19.76 -3.76
N HIS A 169 5.87 -20.48 -2.66
CA HIS A 169 5.76 -19.91 -1.32
C HIS A 169 7.05 -19.21 -0.86
N ARG A 170 8.24 -19.80 -1.15
CA ARG A 170 9.54 -19.18 -0.84
C ARG A 170 9.75 -17.92 -1.67
N ALA A 171 9.43 -17.96 -2.97
CA ALA A 171 9.47 -16.79 -3.84
C ALA A 171 8.54 -15.68 -3.34
N THR A 172 7.33 -16.04 -2.91
CA THR A 172 6.37 -15.09 -2.33
C THR A 172 6.91 -14.44 -1.05
N TYR A 173 7.55 -15.23 -0.18
CA TYR A 173 8.15 -14.70 1.04
C TYR A 173 9.29 -13.71 0.74
N ALA A 174 10.22 -14.07 -0.15
CA ALA A 174 11.31 -13.20 -0.57
C ALA A 174 10.79 -11.90 -1.24
N TRP A 175 9.80 -12.01 -2.11
CA TRP A 175 9.15 -10.86 -2.73
C TRP A 175 8.45 -9.96 -1.70
N CYS A 176 7.78 -10.52 -0.70
CA CYS A 176 7.18 -9.73 0.37
C CYS A 176 8.22 -8.95 1.17
N LEU A 177 9.34 -9.59 1.53
CA LEU A 177 10.42 -8.90 2.25
C LEU A 177 11.02 -7.77 1.42
N PHE A 178 11.27 -8.02 0.12
CA PHE A 178 11.73 -6.98 -0.80
C PHE A 178 10.74 -5.81 -0.88
N GLY A 179 9.45 -6.09 -1.09
CA GLY A 179 8.43 -5.03 -1.22
C GLY A 179 8.21 -4.23 0.07
N ILE A 180 8.35 -4.85 1.24
CA ILE A 180 8.31 -4.13 2.54
C ILE A 180 9.58 -3.27 2.70
N ALA A 181 10.76 -3.82 2.40
CA ALA A 181 12.01 -3.09 2.50
C ALA A 181 12.02 -1.86 1.58
N ASP A 182 11.52 -2.02 0.37
CA ASP A 182 11.36 -0.93 -0.59
C ASP A 182 10.43 0.19 -0.06
N LEU A 183 9.27 -0.18 0.52
CA LEU A 183 8.37 0.81 1.14
C LEU A 183 9.03 1.52 2.33
N VAL A 184 9.81 0.80 3.15
CA VAL A 184 10.58 1.43 4.24
C VAL A 184 11.60 2.42 3.69
N VAL A 185 12.32 2.07 2.63
CA VAL A 185 13.26 2.97 1.95
C VAL A 185 12.53 4.19 1.39
N ALA A 186 11.40 3.99 0.70
CA ALA A 186 10.61 5.09 0.13
C ALA A 186 10.11 6.06 1.22
N ILE A 187 9.58 5.55 2.34
CA ILE A 187 9.12 6.36 3.48
C ILE A 187 10.30 7.14 4.09
N THR A 188 11.44 6.47 4.30
CA THR A 188 12.64 7.08 4.88
C THR A 188 13.20 8.17 3.97
N MET A 189 13.36 7.88 2.68
CA MET A 189 13.85 8.88 1.71
C MET A 189 12.85 10.02 1.53
N GLY A 190 11.55 9.75 1.56
CA GLY A 190 10.51 10.77 1.58
C GLY A 190 10.66 11.72 2.76
N ALA A 191 10.87 11.20 3.97
CA ALA A 191 11.08 12.01 5.17
C ALA A 191 12.41 12.80 5.12
N MET A 192 13.49 12.15 4.67
CA MET A 192 14.83 12.78 4.62
C MET A 192 14.97 13.85 3.53
N THR A 193 14.15 13.82 2.50
CA THR A 193 14.17 14.81 1.41
C THR A 193 13.09 15.88 1.51
N SER A 194 12.08 15.69 2.37
CA SER A 194 11.00 16.67 2.60
C SER A 194 11.38 17.67 3.69
N PRO A 195 10.85 18.91 3.67
CA PRO A 195 11.07 19.88 4.73
C PRO A 195 10.61 19.35 6.10
N GLY A 196 11.28 19.80 7.17
CA GLY A 196 10.97 19.43 8.55
C GLY A 196 12.20 18.93 9.30
N ARG A 197 12.03 18.41 10.52
CA ARG A 197 13.15 17.98 11.38
C ARG A 197 13.97 16.81 10.85
N ALA A 198 13.37 15.97 9.98
CA ALA A 198 14.05 14.83 9.37
C ALA A 198 14.71 15.18 8.02
N HIS A 199 14.73 16.44 7.61
CA HIS A 199 15.30 16.89 6.35
C HIS A 199 16.83 16.82 6.41
N LEU A 200 17.40 15.80 5.78
CA LEU A 200 18.85 15.51 5.79
C LEU A 200 19.46 15.47 4.39
N LEU A 201 18.63 15.45 3.33
CA LEU A 201 19.06 15.30 1.93
C LEU A 201 18.29 16.26 1.03
N ALA A 202 18.84 16.57 -0.15
CA ALA A 202 18.20 17.38 -1.18
C ALA A 202 17.86 18.83 -0.73
N PHE A 203 18.74 19.47 0.02
CA PHE A 203 18.53 20.83 0.55
C PHE A 203 18.29 21.88 -0.53
N GLU A 204 18.93 21.73 -1.72
CA GLU A 204 18.77 22.65 -2.84
C GLU A 204 17.43 22.47 -3.58
N ALA A 205 16.88 21.27 -3.56
CA ALA A 205 15.62 20.91 -4.22
C ALA A 205 14.77 19.97 -3.34
N PRO A 206 14.16 20.51 -2.25
CA PRO A 206 13.37 19.70 -1.32
C PRO A 206 12.17 19.03 -1.97
N ASN A 207 11.83 17.84 -1.50
CA ASN A 207 10.65 17.10 -1.94
C ASN A 207 9.38 17.70 -1.33
N LEU A 208 8.81 18.69 -2.00
CA LEU A 208 7.54 19.32 -1.60
C LEU A 208 6.32 18.56 -2.12
N LEU A 209 6.47 17.83 -3.24
CA LEU A 209 5.34 17.20 -3.92
C LEU A 209 4.78 16.02 -3.13
N VAL A 210 5.62 15.20 -2.48
CA VAL A 210 5.17 13.99 -1.79
C VAL A 210 4.22 14.28 -0.62
N THR A 211 4.29 15.49 -0.05
CA THR A 211 3.40 15.96 1.02
C THR A 211 2.28 16.89 0.51
N SER A 212 2.23 17.13 -0.80
CA SER A 212 1.24 17.99 -1.44
C SER A 212 0.21 17.16 -2.21
N TYR A 213 -1.04 17.62 -2.21
CA TYR A 213 -2.08 17.02 -3.05
C TYR A 213 -1.79 17.29 -4.55
N PRO A 214 -1.94 16.31 -5.45
CA PRO A 214 -2.53 14.98 -5.23
C PRO A 214 -1.53 13.89 -4.80
N LEU A 215 -0.20 14.12 -4.88
CA LEU A 215 0.80 13.08 -4.68
C LEU A 215 0.82 12.55 -3.23
N VAL A 216 0.35 13.33 -2.26
CA VAL A 216 0.22 12.91 -0.87
C VAL A 216 -0.72 11.71 -0.66
N MET A 217 -1.58 11.41 -1.64
CA MET A 217 -2.40 10.18 -1.62
C MET A 217 -1.54 8.91 -1.69
N VAL A 218 -0.31 9.00 -2.20
CA VAL A 218 0.60 7.85 -2.18
C VAL A 218 0.97 7.46 -0.76
N PRO A 219 1.59 8.32 0.10
CA PRO A 219 1.93 7.95 1.47
C PRO A 219 0.72 7.79 2.41
N THR A 220 -0.46 8.36 2.10
CA THR A 220 -1.63 8.31 3.01
C THR A 220 -2.68 7.26 2.60
N PHE A 221 -2.60 6.70 1.39
CA PHE A 221 -3.51 5.65 0.92
C PHE A 221 -2.77 4.47 0.28
N ALA A 222 -1.98 4.70 -0.79
CA ALA A 222 -1.39 3.59 -1.56
C ALA A 222 -0.33 2.81 -0.76
N VAL A 223 0.55 3.49 -0.03
CA VAL A 223 1.61 2.88 0.79
C VAL A 223 1.06 2.08 1.97
N PRO A 224 0.15 2.61 2.82
CA PRO A 224 -0.44 1.79 3.88
C PRO A 224 -1.22 0.59 3.33
N LEU A 225 -1.93 0.73 2.21
CA LEU A 225 -2.60 -0.40 1.58
C LEU A 225 -1.59 -1.46 1.10
N ALA A 226 -0.46 -1.05 0.49
CA ALA A 226 0.60 -1.97 0.10
C ALA A 226 1.18 -2.74 1.31
N LEU A 227 1.48 -2.04 2.40
CA LEU A 227 1.95 -2.65 3.64
C LEU A 227 0.92 -3.63 4.24
N MET A 228 -0.37 -3.27 4.22
CA MET A 228 -1.45 -4.18 4.64
C MET A 228 -1.46 -5.45 3.78
N LEU A 229 -1.40 -5.32 2.46
CA LEU A 229 -1.42 -6.47 1.55
C LEU A 229 -0.20 -7.38 1.76
N HIS A 230 1.01 -6.82 1.90
CA HIS A 230 2.19 -7.61 2.25
C HIS A 230 2.04 -8.30 3.61
N GLY A 231 1.53 -7.59 4.62
CA GLY A 231 1.24 -8.15 5.94
C GLY A 231 0.25 -9.31 5.88
N LEU A 232 -0.83 -9.17 5.10
CA LEU A 232 -1.83 -10.24 4.90
C LEU A 232 -1.24 -11.45 4.19
N VAL A 233 -0.38 -11.26 3.18
CA VAL A 233 0.32 -12.35 2.49
C VAL A 233 1.22 -13.11 3.47
N LEU A 234 2.05 -12.41 4.26
CA LEU A 234 2.92 -13.03 5.26
C LEU A 234 2.12 -13.76 6.35
N TRP A 235 1.04 -13.16 6.82
CA TRP A 235 0.14 -13.79 7.80
C TRP A 235 -0.46 -15.09 7.27
N ARG A 236 -0.88 -15.12 6.00
CA ARG A 236 -1.40 -16.32 5.33
C ARG A 236 -0.34 -17.41 5.18
N LEU A 237 0.88 -17.05 4.75
CA LEU A 237 2.00 -17.99 4.61
C LEU A 237 2.35 -18.66 5.94
N ARG A 238 2.42 -17.89 7.04
CA ARG A 238 2.70 -18.42 8.38
C ARG A 238 1.63 -19.39 8.87
N ARG A 239 0.36 -19.07 8.64
CA ARG A 239 -0.76 -19.96 9.03
C ARG A 239 -0.75 -21.28 8.25
N GLY A 240 -0.45 -21.23 6.96
CA GLY A 240 -0.32 -22.42 6.13
C GLY A 240 0.80 -23.35 6.60
N ALA A 241 1.97 -22.81 6.94
CA ALA A 241 3.10 -23.56 7.49
C ALA A 241 2.75 -24.23 8.83
N ALA A 242 2.18 -23.50 9.79
CA ALA A 242 1.78 -24.04 11.09
C ALA A 242 0.73 -25.16 10.99
N SER A 243 -0.17 -25.10 10.00
CA SER A 243 -1.14 -26.16 9.78
C SER A 243 -0.49 -27.42 9.20
N ALA A 244 0.48 -27.27 8.30
CA ALA A 244 1.23 -28.38 7.72
C ALA A 244 2.08 -29.11 8.79
N GLU A 245 2.75 -28.37 9.67
CA GLU A 245 3.54 -28.92 10.78
C GLU A 245 2.67 -29.74 11.76
N ARG A 246 1.46 -29.25 12.09
CA ARG A 246 0.54 -29.98 12.97
C ARG A 246 0.05 -31.29 12.34
N LEU A 247 -0.19 -31.31 11.03
CA LEU A 247 -0.61 -32.52 10.31
C LEU A 247 0.53 -33.53 10.17
N ALA A 248 1.78 -33.08 10.13
CA ALA A 248 2.96 -33.96 10.08
C ALA A 248 3.31 -34.56 11.46
N ALA A 249 2.85 -33.94 12.56
CA ALA A 249 3.08 -34.37 13.93
C ALA A 249 1.96 -35.26 14.51
N ALA A 250 0.83 -35.41 13.81
CA ALA A 250 -0.32 -36.24 14.19
C ALA A 250 -0.33 -37.59 13.46
#